data_c3bbbf5f50fc9cbecdccd932e37ef65e
#
_entry.id   c3bbbf5f50fc9cbecdccd932e37ef65e
#
_cell.length_a   1.000
_cell.length_b   1.000
_cell.length_c   1.000
_cell.angle_alpha   90.00
_cell.angle_beta   90.00
_cell.angle_gamma   90.00
#
_symmetry.space_group_name_H-M   'P 1'
#
loop_
_entity.id
_entity.type
_entity.pdbx_description
1 polymer ?
#
loop_
_entity_poly.entity_id
_entity_poly.type
_entity_poly.pdbx_seq_one_letter_code
_entity_poly.pdbx_strand_id
1 'polypeptide(L)'
;FGQGEFTAIIGKSGSGKSTLLRILGSVDEPDTGSVIIAGKKITGMKDKELSEFRRRNIGYIYQDYSLFPEFTAYENVVMPILIDGKKPDEKEVDDLLEELGISHCKNKFPSQMSGGEQQRVAIARALITHPAVILADEPTGNLDAGSAGTVAQMLSKASQKHNQTIIMVTHDRQMADYADKIITIVDGVCQ
;
A
#
# COMPACT_ATOMS: atom_id res chain seq x y z
N PHE A 1 15.59 2.83 1.98
CA PHE A 1 14.71 1.67 2.19
C PHE A 1 15.34 0.48 1.49
N GLY A 2 15.43 -0.66 2.19
CA GLY A 2 15.96 -1.91 1.63
C GLY A 2 14.91 -2.65 0.78
N GLN A 3 15.37 -3.42 -0.20
CA GLN A 3 14.47 -4.29 -0.95
C GLN A 3 13.96 -5.43 -0.03
N GLY A 4 12.66 -5.72 -0.07
CA GLY A 4 12.03 -6.71 0.79
C GLY A 4 11.95 -6.32 2.27
N GLU A 5 12.25 -5.05 2.61
CA GLU A 5 12.20 -4.53 3.98
C GLU A 5 10.83 -3.90 4.25
N PHE A 6 10.23 -4.22 5.38
CA PHE A 6 9.07 -3.49 5.89
C PHE A 6 9.55 -2.36 6.81
N THR A 7 9.43 -1.12 6.36
CA THR A 7 9.81 0.07 7.11
C THR A 7 8.58 0.84 7.58
N ALA A 8 8.50 1.15 8.87
CA ALA A 8 7.52 2.08 9.43
C ALA A 8 8.11 3.48 9.60
N ILE A 9 7.36 4.50 9.19
CA ILE A 9 7.69 5.90 9.40
C ILE A 9 6.73 6.47 10.44
N ILE A 10 7.27 6.89 11.58
CA ILE A 10 6.50 7.45 12.68
C ILE A 10 6.83 8.93 12.89
N GLY A 11 5.94 9.66 13.56
CA GLY A 11 6.13 11.06 13.92
C GLY A 11 4.82 11.75 14.26
N LYS A 12 4.89 12.93 14.86
CA LYS A 12 3.70 13.72 15.21
C LYS A 12 2.89 14.12 13.97
N SER A 13 1.61 14.42 14.16
CA SER A 13 0.79 15.02 13.09
C SER A 13 1.47 16.28 12.55
N GLY A 14 1.48 16.45 11.22
CA GLY A 14 2.13 17.59 10.57
C GLY A 14 3.67 17.48 10.42
N SER A 15 4.32 16.39 10.84
CA SER A 15 5.79 16.24 10.70
C SER A 15 6.28 15.98 9.27
N GLY A 16 5.39 15.84 8.27
CA GLY A 16 5.75 15.63 6.87
C GLY A 16 5.70 14.18 6.38
N LYS A 17 5.22 13.22 7.19
CA LYS A 17 5.14 11.79 6.83
C LYS A 17 4.36 11.51 5.54
N SER A 18 3.11 11.99 5.48
CA SER A 18 2.27 11.79 4.29
C SER A 18 2.80 12.55 3.07
N THR A 19 3.44 13.71 3.27
CA THR A 19 4.13 14.43 2.19
C THR A 19 5.27 13.58 1.62
N LEU A 20 6.11 12.99 2.48
CA LEU A 20 7.17 12.07 2.04
C LEU A 20 6.58 10.88 1.28
N LEU A 21 5.49 10.28 1.78
CA LEU A 21 4.86 9.13 1.13
C LEU A 21 4.30 9.51 -0.26
N ARG A 22 3.70 10.70 -0.39
CA ARG A 22 3.19 11.23 -1.67
C ARG A 22 4.30 11.47 -2.68
N ILE A 23 5.45 11.99 -2.23
CA ILE A 23 6.65 12.15 -3.07
C ILE A 23 7.20 10.80 -3.51
N LEU A 24 7.31 9.82 -2.60
CA LEU A 24 7.72 8.46 -2.94
C LEU A 24 6.73 7.78 -3.91
N GLY A 25 5.44 8.05 -3.74
CA GLY A 25 4.37 7.59 -4.63
C GLY A 25 4.27 8.37 -5.96
N SER A 26 5.16 9.34 -6.19
CA SER A 26 5.13 10.22 -7.36
C SER A 26 3.79 10.94 -7.58
N VAL A 27 3.07 11.21 -6.48
CA VAL A 27 1.86 12.04 -6.47
C VAL A 27 2.25 13.51 -6.40
N ASP A 28 3.29 13.84 -5.61
CA ASP A 28 3.89 15.16 -5.51
C ASP A 28 5.34 15.10 -5.99
N GLU A 29 5.84 16.23 -6.47
CA GLU A 29 7.25 16.39 -6.87
C GLU A 29 8.07 16.97 -5.70
N PRO A 30 9.31 16.49 -5.47
CA PRO A 30 10.20 17.12 -4.50
C PRO A 30 10.77 18.44 -5.04
N ASP A 31 10.88 19.47 -4.21
CA ASP A 31 11.54 20.73 -4.57
C ASP A 31 13.01 20.52 -4.94
N THR A 32 13.66 19.59 -4.28
CA THR A 32 15.07 19.20 -4.52
C THR A 32 15.28 17.71 -4.29
N GLY A 33 16.37 17.16 -4.81
CA GLY A 33 16.69 15.76 -4.67
C GLY A 33 16.08 14.88 -5.74
N SER A 34 16.00 13.57 -5.49
CA SER A 34 15.45 12.61 -6.45
C SER A 34 14.91 11.36 -5.77
N VAL A 35 13.93 10.74 -6.42
CA VAL A 35 13.35 9.45 -6.03
C VAL A 35 13.79 8.39 -7.04
N ILE A 36 14.30 7.28 -6.53
CA ILE A 36 14.72 6.12 -7.33
C ILE A 36 13.97 4.90 -6.80
N ILE A 37 13.23 4.21 -7.67
CA ILE A 37 12.49 2.99 -7.34
C ILE A 37 12.90 1.91 -8.34
N ALA A 38 13.23 0.70 -7.86
CA ALA A 38 13.70 -0.40 -8.70
C ALA A 38 14.83 0.00 -9.65
N GLY A 39 15.78 0.83 -9.17
CA GLY A 39 16.92 1.33 -9.95
C GLY A 39 16.59 2.42 -10.96
N LYS A 40 15.32 2.82 -11.11
CA LYS A 40 14.89 3.84 -12.06
C LYS A 40 14.59 5.16 -11.34
N LYS A 41 15.23 6.25 -11.79
CA LYS A 41 14.94 7.61 -11.32
C LYS A 41 13.59 8.05 -11.87
N ILE A 42 12.63 8.33 -10.98
CA ILE A 42 11.27 8.74 -11.37
C ILE A 42 11.07 10.26 -11.34
N THR A 43 11.91 10.98 -10.60
CA THR A 43 11.87 12.45 -10.55
C THR A 43 12.18 13.04 -11.93
N GLY A 44 11.29 13.92 -12.41
CA GLY A 44 11.41 14.57 -13.72
C GLY A 44 10.95 13.69 -14.90
N MET A 45 10.31 12.54 -14.66
CA MET A 45 9.64 11.77 -15.72
C MET A 45 8.45 12.54 -16.29
N LYS A 46 8.15 12.35 -17.57
CA LYS A 46 6.92 12.87 -18.18
C LYS A 46 5.69 12.14 -17.62
N ASP A 47 4.58 12.84 -17.49
CA ASP A 47 3.34 12.32 -16.89
C ASP A 47 2.91 10.94 -17.43
N LYS A 48 3.00 10.74 -18.74
CA LYS A 48 2.64 9.45 -19.36
C LYS A 48 3.52 8.30 -18.88
N GLU A 49 4.84 8.51 -18.86
CA GLU A 49 5.81 7.51 -18.39
C GLU A 49 5.67 7.27 -16.89
N LEU A 50 5.46 8.35 -16.14
CA LEU A 50 5.28 8.31 -14.69
C LEU A 50 4.00 7.55 -14.30
N SER A 51 2.90 7.77 -15.00
CA SER A 51 1.63 7.06 -14.79
C SER A 51 1.75 5.56 -15.08
N GLU A 52 2.48 5.19 -16.15
CA GLU A 52 2.75 3.78 -16.46
C GLU A 52 3.67 3.16 -15.41
N PHE A 53 4.70 3.89 -14.97
CA PHE A 53 5.62 3.44 -13.93
C PHE A 53 4.90 3.19 -12.61
N ARG A 54 4.07 4.17 -12.14
CA ARG A 54 3.25 4.02 -10.90
C ARG A 54 2.43 2.76 -10.93
N ARG A 55 1.62 2.59 -11.98
CA ARG A 55 0.70 1.47 -12.12
C ARG A 55 1.38 0.11 -11.98
N ARG A 56 2.63 -0.01 -12.44
CA ARG A 56 3.37 -1.28 -12.48
C ARG A 56 4.30 -1.49 -11.30
N ASN A 57 4.72 -0.42 -10.62
CA ASN A 57 5.81 -0.51 -9.64
C ASN A 57 5.42 -0.01 -8.25
N ILE A 58 4.28 0.66 -8.08
CA ILE A 58 3.86 1.23 -6.82
C ILE A 58 2.46 0.75 -6.47
N GLY A 59 2.35 -0.01 -5.38
CA GLY A 59 1.06 -0.27 -4.72
C GLY A 59 0.78 0.83 -3.72
N TYR A 60 -0.47 1.27 -3.59
CA TYR A 60 -0.85 2.28 -2.60
C TYR A 60 -2.01 1.79 -1.75
N ILE A 61 -1.86 1.89 -0.42
CA ILE A 61 -2.88 1.55 0.57
C ILE A 61 -3.22 2.83 1.33
N TYR A 62 -4.48 3.26 1.22
CA TYR A 62 -4.98 4.49 1.84
C TYR A 62 -5.68 4.20 3.17
N GLN A 63 -5.75 5.20 4.03
CA GLN A 63 -6.45 5.15 5.31
C GLN A 63 -7.97 4.94 5.13
N ASP A 64 -8.55 5.52 4.09
CA ASP A 64 -9.98 5.44 3.76
C ASP A 64 -10.33 4.27 2.81
N TYR A 65 -9.36 3.34 2.65
CA TYR A 65 -9.44 2.17 1.74
C TYR A 65 -9.46 2.55 0.26
N SER A 66 -10.04 3.69 -0.11
CA SER A 66 -10.20 4.20 -1.50
C SER A 66 -10.68 3.12 -2.47
N LEU A 67 -11.68 2.34 -2.06
CA LEU A 67 -12.33 1.35 -2.92
C LEU A 67 -13.40 2.05 -3.77
N PHE A 68 -13.58 1.57 -4.98
CA PHE A 68 -14.65 1.99 -5.86
C PHE A 68 -15.97 1.36 -5.37
N PRO A 69 -16.94 2.16 -4.92
CA PRO A 69 -18.14 1.64 -4.27
C PRO A 69 -19.08 0.88 -5.23
N GLU A 70 -18.97 1.14 -6.54
CA GLU A 70 -19.74 0.49 -7.59
C GLU A 70 -19.16 -0.86 -8.04
N PHE A 71 -17.97 -1.21 -7.54
CA PHE A 71 -17.25 -2.43 -7.90
C PHE A 71 -17.23 -3.41 -6.73
N THR A 72 -17.33 -4.69 -7.06
CA THR A 72 -17.14 -5.78 -6.10
C THR A 72 -15.71 -5.80 -5.57
N ALA A 73 -15.44 -6.60 -4.53
CA ALA A 73 -14.09 -6.82 -4.03
C ALA A 73 -13.17 -7.33 -5.15
N TYR A 74 -13.62 -8.32 -5.93
CA TYR A 74 -12.87 -8.84 -7.08
C TYR A 74 -12.52 -7.74 -8.08
N GLU A 75 -13.50 -6.96 -8.52
CA GLU A 75 -13.30 -5.89 -9.50
C GLU A 75 -12.35 -4.80 -8.99
N ASN A 76 -12.43 -4.45 -7.69
CA ASN A 76 -11.48 -3.55 -7.05
C ASN A 76 -10.05 -4.09 -7.09
N VAL A 77 -9.87 -5.38 -6.79
CA VAL A 77 -8.54 -6.04 -6.78
C VAL A 77 -7.92 -6.09 -8.16
N VAL A 78 -8.69 -6.49 -9.19
CA VAL A 78 -8.15 -6.68 -10.55
C VAL A 78 -8.04 -5.39 -11.36
N MET A 79 -8.61 -4.29 -10.88
CA MET A 79 -8.63 -3.01 -11.61
C MET A 79 -7.24 -2.56 -12.11
N PRO A 80 -6.17 -2.58 -11.32
CA PRO A 80 -4.84 -2.15 -11.81
C PRO A 80 -4.34 -2.99 -12.97
N ILE A 81 -4.67 -4.30 -12.99
CA ILE A 81 -4.32 -5.23 -14.08
C ILE A 81 -5.07 -4.84 -15.35
N LEU A 82 -6.39 -4.58 -15.22
CA LEU A 82 -7.24 -4.20 -16.35
C LEU A 82 -6.83 -2.84 -16.95
N ILE A 83 -6.48 -1.86 -16.11
CA ILE A 83 -5.97 -0.55 -16.56
C ILE A 83 -4.62 -0.71 -17.31
N ASP A 84 -3.80 -1.71 -16.96
CA ASP A 84 -2.57 -2.04 -17.69
C ASP A 84 -2.83 -2.82 -19.01
N GLY A 85 -4.10 -3.06 -19.36
CA GLY A 85 -4.52 -3.77 -20.57
C GLY A 85 -4.28 -5.27 -20.53
N LYS A 86 -4.04 -5.83 -19.35
CA LYS A 86 -3.81 -7.26 -19.12
C LYS A 86 -5.09 -7.97 -18.66
N LYS A 87 -5.07 -9.29 -18.76
CA LYS A 87 -6.11 -10.13 -18.17
C LYS A 87 -5.65 -10.62 -16.80
N PRO A 88 -6.52 -10.57 -15.77
CA PRO A 88 -6.23 -11.17 -14.46
C PRO A 88 -6.06 -12.69 -14.59
N ASP A 89 -5.16 -13.26 -13.79
CA ASP A 89 -5.14 -14.69 -13.53
C ASP A 89 -6.11 -14.97 -12.38
N GLU A 90 -7.21 -15.66 -12.70
CA GLU A 90 -8.28 -15.96 -11.73
C GLU A 90 -7.74 -16.77 -10.53
N LYS A 91 -6.82 -17.71 -10.80
CA LYS A 91 -6.26 -18.51 -9.74
C LYS A 91 -5.41 -17.67 -8.78
N GLU A 92 -4.58 -16.79 -9.31
CA GLU A 92 -3.77 -15.88 -8.51
C GLU A 92 -4.63 -14.94 -7.65
N VAL A 93 -5.73 -14.43 -8.21
CA VAL A 93 -6.68 -13.59 -7.46
C VAL A 93 -7.32 -14.39 -6.34
N ASP A 94 -7.79 -15.62 -6.63
CA ASP A 94 -8.44 -16.48 -5.62
C ASP A 94 -7.47 -16.88 -4.51
N ASP A 95 -6.24 -17.26 -4.85
CA ASP A 95 -5.18 -17.60 -3.89
C ASP A 95 -4.86 -16.39 -2.98
N LEU A 96 -4.81 -15.17 -3.53
CA LEU A 96 -4.57 -13.95 -2.76
C LEU A 96 -5.73 -13.59 -1.83
N LEU A 97 -6.98 -13.71 -2.31
CA LEU A 97 -8.16 -13.49 -1.49
C LEU A 97 -8.25 -14.50 -0.33
N GLU A 98 -7.85 -15.76 -0.56
CA GLU A 98 -7.76 -16.78 0.47
C GLU A 98 -6.67 -16.46 1.50
N GLU A 99 -5.48 -16.08 1.05
CA GLU A 99 -4.37 -15.67 1.90
C GLU A 99 -4.75 -14.52 2.85
N LEU A 100 -5.53 -13.57 2.34
CA LEU A 100 -6.00 -12.42 3.12
C LEU A 100 -7.32 -12.70 3.88
N GLY A 101 -7.86 -13.92 3.82
CA GLY A 101 -9.07 -14.34 4.51
C GLY A 101 -10.34 -13.61 4.09
N ILE A 102 -10.43 -13.21 2.81
CA ILE A 102 -11.54 -12.45 2.23
C ILE A 102 -12.17 -13.10 1.00
N SER A 103 -11.96 -14.42 0.76
CA SER A 103 -12.59 -15.14 -0.36
C SER A 103 -14.12 -15.02 -0.34
N HIS A 104 -14.73 -14.99 0.86
CA HIS A 104 -16.16 -14.81 1.04
C HIS A 104 -16.66 -13.40 0.67
N CYS A 105 -15.75 -12.46 0.42
CA CYS A 105 -16.07 -11.10 -0.02
C CYS A 105 -15.96 -10.92 -1.53
N LYS A 106 -15.47 -11.90 -2.28
CA LYS A 106 -15.15 -11.78 -3.72
C LYS A 106 -16.22 -11.04 -4.53
N ASN A 107 -17.49 -11.36 -4.30
CA ASN A 107 -18.64 -10.79 -5.01
C ASN A 107 -19.40 -9.72 -4.21
N LYS A 108 -18.88 -9.25 -3.07
CA LYS A 108 -19.50 -8.21 -2.27
C LYS A 108 -19.05 -6.83 -2.72
N PHE A 109 -19.95 -5.87 -2.63
CA PHE A 109 -19.62 -4.44 -2.76
C PHE A 109 -19.05 -3.89 -1.46
N PRO A 110 -18.28 -2.78 -1.47
CA PRO A 110 -17.73 -2.15 -0.28
C PRO A 110 -18.75 -1.91 0.83
N SER A 111 -19.96 -1.49 0.48
CA SER A 111 -21.06 -1.27 1.44
C SER A 111 -21.53 -2.53 2.20
N GLN A 112 -21.15 -3.71 1.74
CA GLN A 112 -21.51 -5.02 2.31
C GLN A 112 -20.37 -5.63 3.12
N MET A 113 -19.26 -4.89 3.28
CA MET A 113 -18.04 -5.34 3.95
C MET A 113 -17.75 -4.51 5.20
N SER A 114 -17.22 -5.14 6.24
CA SER A 114 -16.66 -4.42 7.38
C SER A 114 -15.43 -3.59 6.98
N GLY A 115 -15.04 -2.60 7.79
CA GLY A 115 -13.85 -1.79 7.53
C GLY A 115 -12.58 -2.63 7.39
N GLY A 116 -12.42 -3.66 8.25
CA GLY A 116 -11.30 -4.59 8.13
C GLY A 116 -11.30 -5.44 6.85
N GLU A 117 -12.48 -5.84 6.35
CA GLU A 117 -12.59 -6.53 5.06
C GLU A 117 -12.25 -5.58 3.91
N GLN A 118 -12.76 -4.34 3.93
CA GLN A 118 -12.43 -3.33 2.93
C GLN A 118 -10.93 -3.03 2.88
N GLN A 119 -10.28 -2.92 4.03
CA GLN A 119 -8.83 -2.71 4.10
C GLN A 119 -8.07 -3.89 3.52
N ARG A 120 -8.49 -5.13 3.78
CA ARG A 120 -7.86 -6.31 3.18
C ARG A 120 -8.06 -6.38 1.66
N VAL A 121 -9.19 -5.90 1.14
CA VAL A 121 -9.39 -5.73 -0.31
C VAL A 121 -8.45 -4.67 -0.88
N ALA A 122 -8.23 -3.55 -0.19
CA ALA A 122 -7.27 -2.52 -0.60
C ALA A 122 -5.82 -3.05 -0.59
N ILE A 123 -5.48 -3.92 0.38
CA ILE A 123 -4.18 -4.61 0.42
C ILE A 123 -4.05 -5.58 -0.77
N ALA A 124 -5.08 -6.39 -1.04
CA ALA A 124 -5.09 -7.29 -2.20
C ALA A 124 -4.87 -6.52 -3.51
N ARG A 125 -5.58 -5.40 -3.70
CA ARG A 125 -5.42 -4.51 -4.85
C ARG A 125 -3.99 -3.98 -5.00
N ALA A 126 -3.33 -3.66 -3.88
CA ALA A 126 -1.96 -3.18 -3.91
C ALA A 126 -0.95 -4.29 -4.21
N LEU A 127 -1.19 -5.53 -3.77
CA LEU A 127 -0.30 -6.68 -3.94
C LEU A 127 -0.38 -7.33 -5.33
N ILE A 128 -1.57 -7.38 -5.93
CA ILE A 128 -1.85 -8.20 -7.13
C ILE A 128 -1.00 -7.84 -8.35
N THR A 129 -0.44 -6.65 -8.41
CA THR A 129 0.44 -6.23 -9.51
C THR A 129 1.91 -6.54 -9.26
N HIS A 130 2.27 -7.15 -8.13
CA HIS A 130 3.65 -7.39 -7.69
C HIS A 130 4.53 -6.13 -7.79
N PRO A 131 4.13 -5.03 -7.15
CA PRO A 131 4.83 -3.77 -7.29
C PRO A 131 6.22 -3.83 -6.64
N ALA A 132 7.15 -2.98 -7.10
CA ALA A 132 8.47 -2.87 -6.48
C ALA A 132 8.40 -2.33 -5.03
N VAL A 133 7.38 -1.52 -4.72
CA VAL A 133 7.14 -0.97 -3.39
C VAL A 133 5.65 -0.80 -3.11
N ILE A 134 5.24 -1.07 -1.89
CA ILE A 134 3.91 -0.72 -1.36
C ILE A 134 4.06 0.45 -0.41
N LEU A 135 3.28 1.49 -0.64
CA LEU A 135 3.17 2.68 0.20
C LEU A 135 1.85 2.62 0.96
N ALA A 136 1.89 2.63 2.29
CA ALA A 136 0.72 2.53 3.14
C ALA A 136 0.60 3.79 4.02
N ASP A 137 -0.44 4.60 3.79
CA ASP A 137 -0.72 5.82 4.56
C ASP A 137 -1.77 5.52 5.62
N GLU A 138 -1.33 5.42 6.90
CA GLU A 138 -2.18 5.13 8.07
C GLU A 138 -3.13 3.94 7.83
N PRO A 139 -2.65 2.77 7.37
CA PRO A 139 -3.51 1.68 6.88
C PRO A 139 -4.41 1.06 7.95
N THR A 140 -4.24 1.42 9.19
CA THR A 140 -5.00 0.92 10.34
C THR A 140 -5.81 2.01 11.05
N GLY A 141 -5.71 3.26 10.58
CA GLY A 141 -6.25 4.43 11.29
C GLY A 141 -7.78 4.44 11.44
N ASN A 142 -8.51 3.75 10.58
CA ASN A 142 -9.98 3.66 10.62
C ASN A 142 -10.49 2.30 11.15
N LEU A 143 -9.61 1.48 11.74
CA LEU A 143 -9.93 0.14 12.22
C LEU A 143 -10.01 0.07 13.74
N ASP A 144 -10.80 -0.86 14.26
CA ASP A 144 -10.69 -1.27 15.66
C ASP A 144 -9.35 -1.96 15.94
N ALA A 145 -8.94 -2.00 17.22
CA ALA A 145 -7.63 -2.51 17.62
C ALA A 145 -7.36 -3.96 17.15
N GLY A 146 -8.37 -4.82 17.13
CA GLY A 146 -8.24 -6.21 16.71
C GLY A 146 -8.00 -6.32 15.20
N SER A 147 -8.77 -5.58 14.42
CA SER A 147 -8.61 -5.48 12.95
C SER A 147 -7.29 -4.84 12.57
N ALA A 148 -6.86 -3.79 13.29
CA ALA A 148 -5.60 -3.10 13.07
C ALA A 148 -4.39 -4.03 13.22
N GLY A 149 -4.33 -4.80 14.32
CA GLY A 149 -3.26 -5.78 14.53
C GLY A 149 -3.24 -6.86 13.45
N THR A 150 -4.41 -7.33 13.01
CA THR A 150 -4.52 -8.31 11.92
C THR A 150 -3.94 -7.75 10.61
N VAL A 151 -4.28 -6.51 10.25
CA VAL A 151 -3.77 -5.84 9.04
C VAL A 151 -2.26 -5.64 9.11
N ALA A 152 -1.73 -5.16 10.24
CA ALA A 152 -0.29 -4.98 10.41
C ALA A 152 0.48 -6.31 10.29
N GLN A 153 -0.05 -7.40 10.88
CA GLN A 153 0.53 -8.73 10.73
C GLN A 153 0.47 -9.24 9.28
N MET A 154 -0.60 -8.95 8.54
CA MET A 154 -0.71 -9.32 7.13
C MET A 154 0.34 -8.59 6.28
N LEU A 155 0.56 -7.30 6.50
CA LEU A 155 1.61 -6.54 5.82
C LEU A 155 3.00 -7.11 6.12
N SER A 156 3.29 -7.43 7.39
CA SER A 156 4.55 -8.07 7.78
C SER A 156 4.75 -9.42 7.08
N LYS A 157 3.72 -10.27 7.06
CA LYS A 157 3.77 -11.57 6.36
C LYS A 157 3.95 -11.40 4.86
N ALA A 158 3.26 -10.44 4.22
CA ALA A 158 3.40 -10.16 2.80
C ALA A 158 4.83 -9.72 2.45
N SER A 159 5.45 -8.85 3.30
CA SER A 159 6.85 -8.47 3.14
C SER A 159 7.77 -9.69 3.16
N GLN A 160 7.66 -10.54 4.16
CA GLN A 160 8.52 -11.72 4.33
C GLN A 160 8.29 -12.79 3.25
N LYS A 161 7.02 -13.13 2.96
CA LYS A 161 6.67 -14.22 2.05
C LYS A 161 6.95 -13.88 0.59
N HIS A 162 6.65 -12.64 0.19
CA HIS A 162 6.76 -12.20 -1.21
C HIS A 162 8.00 -11.35 -1.46
N ASN A 163 8.89 -11.20 -0.47
CA ASN A 163 10.04 -10.27 -0.53
C ASN A 163 9.60 -8.86 -0.94
N GLN A 164 8.42 -8.44 -0.43
CA GLN A 164 7.77 -7.18 -0.79
C GLN A 164 8.32 -6.03 0.04
N THR A 165 8.82 -4.99 -0.62
CA THR A 165 9.19 -3.75 0.06
C THR A 165 7.93 -2.99 0.47
N ILE A 166 7.80 -2.64 1.75
CA ILE A 166 6.65 -1.90 2.29
C ILE A 166 7.16 -0.69 3.06
N ILE A 167 6.58 0.47 2.79
CA ILE A 167 6.79 1.70 3.54
C ILE A 167 5.45 2.12 4.13
N MET A 168 5.31 2.03 5.42
CA MET A 168 4.09 2.39 6.14
C MET A 168 4.30 3.67 6.94
N VAL A 169 3.41 4.61 6.79
CA VAL A 169 3.30 5.78 7.67
C VAL A 169 2.26 5.48 8.73
N THR A 170 2.58 5.71 9.99
CA THR A 170 1.63 5.61 11.09
C THR A 170 2.00 6.50 12.26
N HIS A 171 1.02 6.92 13.04
CA HIS A 171 1.22 7.54 14.35
C HIS A 171 1.09 6.53 15.50
N ASP A 172 0.67 5.30 15.20
CA ASP A 172 0.51 4.23 16.18
C ASP A 172 1.81 3.42 16.30
N ARG A 173 2.45 3.51 17.49
CA ARG A 173 3.69 2.81 17.79
C ARG A 173 3.51 1.30 17.77
N GLN A 174 2.37 0.79 18.22
CA GLN A 174 2.12 -0.65 18.23
C GLN A 174 2.06 -1.22 16.81
N MET A 175 1.53 -0.45 15.87
CA MET A 175 1.52 -0.85 14.46
C MET A 175 2.92 -0.78 13.85
N ALA A 176 3.72 0.21 14.24
CA ALA A 176 5.11 0.31 13.78
C ALA A 176 6.00 -0.85 14.26
N ASP A 177 5.69 -1.46 15.38
CA ASP A 177 6.47 -2.58 15.94
C ASP A 177 6.36 -3.89 15.09
N TYR A 178 5.44 -3.94 14.11
CA TYR A 178 5.39 -5.03 13.12
C TYR A 178 6.42 -4.88 11.99
N ALA A 179 7.05 -3.71 11.86
CA ALA A 179 8.03 -3.43 10.81
C ALA A 179 9.44 -3.89 11.21
N ASP A 180 10.26 -4.22 10.20
CA ASP A 180 11.67 -4.59 10.40
C ASP A 180 12.51 -3.38 10.83
N LYS A 181 12.07 -2.16 10.41
CA LYS A 181 12.76 -0.91 10.69
C LYS A 181 11.78 0.22 10.98
N ILE A 182 12.14 1.07 11.92
CA ILE A 182 11.39 2.27 12.26
C ILE A 182 12.25 3.50 11.98
N ILE A 183 11.67 4.45 11.23
CA ILE A 183 12.24 5.77 10.98
C ILE A 183 11.34 6.81 11.66
N THR A 184 11.93 7.71 12.41
CA THR A 184 11.17 8.81 13.05
C THR A 184 11.35 10.09 12.24
N ILE A 185 10.23 10.79 11.98
CA ILE A 185 10.30 12.15 11.41
C ILE A 185 9.92 13.17 12.49
N VAL A 186 10.85 14.09 12.73
CA VAL A 186 10.66 15.22 13.66
C VAL A 186 10.93 16.50 12.87
N ASP A 187 9.92 17.38 12.79
CA ASP A 187 10.01 18.68 12.11
C ASP A 187 10.60 18.60 10.69
N GLY A 188 10.16 17.58 9.92
CA GLY A 188 10.58 17.36 8.54
C GLY A 188 11.92 16.66 8.37
N VAL A 189 12.59 16.26 9.46
CA VAL A 189 13.91 15.60 9.42
C VAL A 189 13.77 14.14 9.85
N CYS A 190 14.35 13.22 9.04
CA CYS A 190 14.46 11.81 9.39
C CYS A 190 15.55 11.57 10.42
N GLN A 191 15.23 10.79 11.45
CA GLN A 191 16.13 10.38 12.55
C GLN A 191 16.15 8.85 12.69
#